data_5e1f818ecf395c2e39894f5ee2c2263c
#
_entry.id   5e1f818ecf395c2e39894f5ee2c2263c
#
_cell.length_a   1.000
_cell.length_b   1.000
_cell.length_c   1.000
_cell.angle_alpha   90.00
_cell.angle_beta   90.00
_cell.angle_gamma   90.00
#
_symmetry.space_group_name_H-M   'P 1'
#
loop_
_entity.id
_entity.type
_entity.pdbx_description
1 polymer ?
#
loop_
_entity_poly.entity_id
_entity_poly.type
_entity_poly.pdbx_seq_one_letter_code
_entity_poly.pdbx_strand_id
1 'polypeptide(L)'
;LLGGCADTAAEGPESYVVRPQDTLYSIAWRHDLDYRDLARWNNIGSDFRISVGQVLLLEPRPLPAPQSRAQSNAVPPAGAVSTWVWPTDRIGAPRPVPGGGILLAGRLGQDVRAASAGRVVYTGSGLRGYGNLIIIKHADSLLSAYAHNREMLVHEGQDVAAGQVIAHMGEGGPQSPVLYFEIRLNGKPVDPLPYISRIK
;
A
#
# COMPACT_ATOMS: atom_id res chain seq x y z
N LEU A 1 54.17 -1.55 15.14
CA LEU A 1 53.20 -2.43 14.44
C LEU A 1 51.91 -2.51 15.23
N LEU A 2 50.93 -1.67 14.92
CA LEU A 2 49.62 -1.68 15.48
C LEU A 2 48.68 -2.23 14.39
N GLY A 3 48.23 -3.50 14.55
CA GLY A 3 47.22 -4.09 13.73
C GLY A 3 45.85 -3.56 14.15
N GLY A 4 45.19 -2.78 13.29
CA GLY A 4 43.83 -2.40 13.45
C GLY A 4 42.93 -3.57 13.03
N CYS A 5 42.22 -4.20 13.97
CA CYS A 5 41.08 -5.07 13.69
C CYS A 5 39.93 -4.17 13.22
N ALA A 6 39.64 -4.20 11.93
CA ALA A 6 38.37 -3.71 11.42
C ALA A 6 37.30 -4.71 11.83
N ASP A 7 36.53 -4.33 12.84
CA ASP A 7 35.29 -5.01 13.23
C ASP A 7 34.27 -4.72 12.13
N THR A 8 34.18 -5.62 11.14
CA THR A 8 33.05 -5.69 10.23
C THR A 8 31.91 -6.30 11.02
N ALA A 9 31.16 -5.46 11.75
CA ALA A 9 29.88 -5.86 12.29
C ALA A 9 29.03 -6.31 11.08
N ALA A 10 28.78 -7.59 10.96
CA ALA A 10 27.79 -8.13 10.05
C ALA A 10 26.45 -7.52 10.50
N GLU A 11 25.94 -6.54 9.73
CA GLU A 11 24.60 -6.02 9.94
C GLU A 11 23.64 -7.22 9.88
N GLY A 12 22.98 -7.49 11.00
CA GLY A 12 21.92 -8.51 11.05
C GLY A 12 20.78 -8.11 10.09
N PRO A 13 19.93 -9.06 9.70
CA PRO A 13 18.83 -8.78 8.80
C PRO A 13 18.00 -7.60 9.32
N GLU A 14 17.64 -6.67 8.40
CA GLU A 14 16.84 -5.51 8.74
C GLU A 14 15.53 -5.97 9.40
N SER A 15 15.19 -5.41 10.55
CA SER A 15 14.03 -5.80 11.34
C SER A 15 13.20 -4.59 11.78
N TYR A 16 11.91 -4.82 11.98
CA TYR A 16 10.96 -3.82 12.41
C TYR A 16 10.17 -4.31 13.62
N VAL A 17 10.02 -3.45 14.64
CA VAL A 17 9.16 -3.73 15.80
C VAL A 17 7.78 -3.16 15.55
N VAL A 18 6.76 -4.01 15.55
CA VAL A 18 5.35 -3.65 15.33
C VAL A 18 4.90 -2.65 16.40
N ARG A 19 4.32 -1.54 15.96
CA ARG A 19 3.81 -0.46 16.79
C ARG A 19 2.27 -0.50 16.86
N PRO A 20 1.63 0.19 17.82
CA PRO A 20 0.19 0.41 17.81
C PRO A 20 -0.29 0.97 16.47
N GLN A 21 -1.42 0.48 15.97
CA GLN A 21 -2.03 0.84 14.68
C GLN A 21 -1.26 0.35 13.44
N ASP A 22 -0.17 -0.40 13.59
CA ASP A 22 0.45 -1.05 12.45
C ASP A 22 -0.37 -2.28 12.01
N THR A 23 -0.50 -2.44 10.72
CA THR A 23 -0.93 -3.69 10.08
C THR A 23 0.23 -4.25 9.26
N LEU A 24 0.20 -5.54 8.94
CA LEU A 24 1.23 -6.12 8.06
C LEU A 24 1.30 -5.38 6.72
N TYR A 25 0.15 -4.91 6.24
CA TYR A 25 0.05 -4.13 4.99
C TYR A 25 0.70 -2.75 5.12
N SER A 26 0.50 -2.03 6.23
CA SER A 26 1.11 -0.71 6.43
C SER A 26 2.63 -0.80 6.60
N ILE A 27 3.13 -1.87 7.24
CA ILE A 27 4.56 -2.12 7.38
C ILE A 27 5.16 -2.46 6.01
N ALA A 28 4.56 -3.38 5.27
CA ALA A 28 4.99 -3.73 3.92
C ALA A 28 4.97 -2.49 2.99
N TRP A 29 3.94 -1.66 3.09
CA TRP A 29 3.83 -0.41 2.33
C TRP A 29 4.97 0.57 2.63
N ARG A 30 5.31 0.75 3.91
CA ARG A 30 6.39 1.64 4.37
C ARG A 30 7.76 1.24 3.85
N HIS A 31 7.99 -0.05 3.68
CA HIS A 31 9.28 -0.63 3.28
C HIS A 31 9.32 -1.10 1.82
N ASP A 32 8.31 -0.74 1.00
CA ASP A 32 8.20 -1.15 -0.42
C ASP A 32 8.29 -2.66 -0.64
N LEU A 33 7.72 -3.45 0.31
CA LEU A 33 7.69 -4.91 0.29
C LEU A 33 6.32 -5.44 -0.15
N ASP A 34 6.29 -6.65 -0.69
CA ASP A 34 5.06 -7.41 -0.79
C ASP A 34 4.68 -7.95 0.59
N TYR A 35 3.44 -7.67 1.03
CA TYR A 35 2.94 -8.12 2.35
C TYR A 35 2.94 -9.66 2.49
N ARG A 36 2.84 -10.40 1.38
CA ARG A 36 2.91 -11.87 1.37
C ARG A 36 4.32 -12.36 1.61
N ASP A 37 5.32 -11.68 1.04
CA ASP A 37 6.73 -11.98 1.28
C ASP A 37 7.08 -11.67 2.73
N LEU A 38 6.64 -10.52 3.24
CA LEU A 38 6.81 -10.17 4.64
C LEU A 38 6.14 -11.20 5.57
N ALA A 39 4.92 -11.67 5.25
CA ALA A 39 4.25 -12.73 5.98
C ALA A 39 5.05 -14.04 5.96
N ARG A 40 5.53 -14.44 4.79
CA ARG A 40 6.30 -15.68 4.60
C ARG A 40 7.61 -15.67 5.37
N TRP A 41 8.37 -14.58 5.34
CA TRP A 41 9.65 -14.45 6.07
C TRP A 41 9.48 -14.53 7.59
N ASN A 42 8.30 -14.16 8.08
CA ASN A 42 7.96 -14.09 9.48
C ASN A 42 7.03 -15.22 9.97
N ASN A 43 6.74 -16.23 9.15
CA ASN A 43 5.83 -17.33 9.45
C ASN A 43 4.42 -16.85 9.89
N ILE A 44 3.93 -15.75 9.31
CA ILE A 44 2.61 -15.18 9.58
C ILE A 44 1.58 -15.92 8.71
N GLY A 45 0.49 -16.35 9.33
CA GLY A 45 -0.59 -17.09 8.66
C GLY A 45 -1.36 -16.25 7.62
N SER A 46 -2.31 -16.90 6.94
CA SER A 46 -3.12 -16.28 5.90
C SER A 46 -4.10 -15.21 6.39
N ASP A 47 -4.28 -15.07 7.70
CA ASP A 47 -5.04 -14.00 8.34
C ASP A 47 -4.25 -12.70 8.48
N PHE A 48 -2.92 -12.74 8.21
CA PHE A 48 -1.98 -11.60 8.25
C PHE A 48 -1.98 -10.83 9.57
N ARG A 49 -2.34 -11.50 10.68
CA ARG A 49 -2.37 -10.88 12.01
C ARG A 49 -0.97 -10.73 12.59
N ILE A 50 -0.71 -9.58 13.18
CA ILE A 50 0.51 -9.23 13.90
C ILE A 50 0.15 -8.65 15.26
N SER A 51 1.11 -8.65 16.18
CA SER A 51 0.92 -8.12 17.54
C SER A 51 1.88 -6.98 17.82
N VAL A 52 1.43 -5.99 18.58
CA VAL A 52 2.31 -4.89 19.03
C VAL A 52 3.50 -5.46 19.81
N GLY A 53 4.71 -4.98 19.48
CA GLY A 53 5.97 -5.48 20.04
C GLY A 53 6.54 -6.68 19.31
N GLN A 54 5.83 -7.30 18.34
CA GLN A 54 6.36 -8.36 17.51
C GLN A 54 7.50 -7.82 16.64
N VAL A 55 8.60 -8.56 16.54
CA VAL A 55 9.73 -8.23 15.66
C VAL A 55 9.51 -8.93 14.32
N LEU A 56 9.51 -8.16 13.24
CA LEU A 56 9.40 -8.65 11.87
C LEU A 56 10.73 -8.47 11.15
N LEU A 57 11.17 -9.52 10.47
CA LEU A 57 12.28 -9.45 9.52
C LEU A 57 11.79 -8.83 8.22
N LEU A 58 12.49 -7.81 7.74
CA LEU A 58 12.17 -7.10 6.50
C LEU A 58 12.89 -7.67 5.27
N GLU A 59 13.73 -8.68 5.48
CA GLU A 59 14.49 -9.38 4.45
C GLU A 59 14.29 -10.90 4.54
N PRO A 60 14.49 -11.63 3.42
CA PRO A 60 14.47 -13.08 3.45
C PRO A 60 15.50 -13.61 4.44
N ARG A 61 15.08 -14.46 5.38
CA ARG A 61 16.04 -15.19 6.19
C ARG A 61 16.90 -16.07 5.26
N PRO A 62 18.25 -16.05 5.38
CA PRO A 62 19.07 -17.01 4.67
C PRO A 62 18.76 -18.41 5.21
N LEU A 63 17.82 -19.10 4.59
CA LEU A 63 17.61 -20.54 4.82
C LEU A 63 18.45 -21.30 3.80
N PRO A 64 19.04 -22.46 4.17
CA PRO A 64 19.62 -23.36 3.18
C PRO A 64 18.52 -23.69 2.16
N ALA A 65 18.82 -23.48 0.89
CA ALA A 65 17.90 -23.42 -0.21
C ALA A 65 16.89 -24.59 -0.26
N PRO A 66 15.58 -24.34 -0.13
CA PRO A 66 14.58 -25.17 -0.78
C PRO A 66 14.37 -24.61 -2.18
N GLN A 67 14.33 -25.51 -3.12
CA GLN A 67 14.22 -25.25 -4.56
C GLN A 67 13.16 -24.22 -4.88
N SER A 68 13.60 -23.12 -5.49
CA SER A 68 12.80 -22.09 -6.11
C SER A 68 11.73 -22.72 -7.02
N ARG A 69 10.47 -22.69 -6.59
CA ARG A 69 9.37 -22.60 -7.54
C ARG A 69 9.34 -21.15 -8.00
N ALA A 70 9.88 -20.92 -9.17
CA ALA A 70 9.69 -19.68 -9.92
C ALA A 70 8.18 -19.38 -9.95
N GLN A 71 7.73 -18.44 -9.11
CA GLN A 71 6.43 -17.84 -9.30
C GLN A 71 6.57 -16.95 -10.52
N SER A 72 6.00 -17.43 -11.60
CA SER A 72 5.88 -16.73 -12.87
C SER A 72 5.30 -15.33 -12.62
N ASN A 73 6.02 -14.29 -13.08
CA ASN A 73 5.50 -12.97 -13.35
C ASN A 73 4.50 -13.03 -14.52
N ALA A 74 3.57 -13.97 -14.47
CA ALA A 74 2.45 -13.98 -15.38
C ALA A 74 1.54 -12.82 -14.95
N VAL A 75 1.46 -11.80 -15.76
CA VAL A 75 0.32 -10.89 -15.79
C VAL A 75 -0.91 -11.80 -15.76
N PRO A 76 -1.78 -11.73 -14.73
CA PRO A 76 -2.95 -12.59 -14.69
C PRO A 76 -3.77 -12.35 -15.96
N PRO A 77 -4.31 -13.41 -16.61
CA PRO A 77 -5.21 -13.22 -17.71
C PRO A 77 -6.38 -12.37 -17.22
N ALA A 78 -6.80 -11.41 -18.02
CA ALA A 78 -7.94 -10.52 -17.78
C ALA A 78 -9.24 -11.35 -17.71
N GLY A 79 -9.52 -11.93 -16.53
CA GLY A 79 -10.58 -12.94 -16.32
C GLY A 79 -11.52 -12.68 -15.15
N ALA A 80 -11.24 -11.68 -14.29
CA ALA A 80 -12.25 -11.03 -13.48
C ALA A 80 -12.21 -9.56 -13.85
N VAL A 81 -13.25 -9.05 -14.48
CA VAL A 81 -13.38 -7.63 -14.82
C VAL A 81 -13.51 -6.88 -13.51
N SER A 82 -12.40 -6.64 -12.83
CA SER A 82 -12.35 -5.67 -11.74
C SER A 82 -12.69 -4.33 -12.35
N THR A 83 -13.92 -3.89 -12.18
CA THR A 83 -14.35 -2.56 -12.64
C THR A 83 -13.59 -1.55 -11.81
N TRP A 84 -12.64 -0.84 -12.45
CA TRP A 84 -11.92 0.26 -11.84
C TRP A 84 -12.60 1.56 -12.23
N VAL A 85 -12.86 2.41 -11.25
CA VAL A 85 -13.47 3.73 -11.44
C VAL A 85 -12.52 4.81 -10.94
N TRP A 86 -12.73 6.04 -11.40
CA TRP A 86 -11.99 7.17 -10.84
C TRP A 86 -12.29 7.32 -9.35
N PRO A 87 -11.24 7.47 -8.51
CA PRO A 87 -11.43 7.56 -7.05
C PRO A 87 -12.05 8.86 -6.60
N THR A 88 -12.17 9.84 -7.48
CA THR A 88 -12.87 11.11 -7.21
C THR A 88 -13.19 11.81 -8.53
N ASP A 89 -14.17 12.73 -8.51
CA ASP A 89 -14.36 13.70 -9.58
C ASP A 89 -13.16 14.64 -9.59
N ARG A 90 -12.51 14.80 -10.73
CA ARG A 90 -11.23 15.51 -10.82
C ARG A 90 -11.38 16.91 -11.44
N ILE A 91 -10.56 17.81 -10.95
CA ILE A 91 -10.38 19.15 -11.55
C ILE A 91 -9.03 19.14 -12.29
N GLY A 92 -9.07 19.14 -13.62
CA GLY A 92 -7.87 19.10 -14.46
C GLY A 92 -7.24 17.70 -14.63
N ALA A 93 -6.03 17.69 -15.16
CA ALA A 93 -5.29 16.46 -15.43
C ALA A 93 -4.64 15.88 -14.17
N PRO A 94 -4.56 14.54 -14.05
CA PRO A 94 -3.77 13.90 -13.01
C PRO A 94 -2.30 14.32 -13.08
N ARG A 95 -1.67 14.54 -11.93
CA ARG A 95 -0.24 14.88 -11.85
C ARG A 95 0.54 13.68 -11.29
N PRO A 96 1.43 13.07 -12.09
CA PRO A 96 2.28 11.99 -11.60
C PRO A 96 3.18 12.44 -10.43
N VAL A 97 3.46 11.52 -9.50
CA VAL A 97 4.36 11.74 -8.37
C VAL A 97 5.59 10.85 -8.53
N PRO A 98 6.81 11.38 -8.35
CA PRO A 98 8.02 10.55 -8.30
C PRO A 98 7.88 9.44 -7.26
N GLY A 99 8.26 8.22 -7.62
CA GLY A 99 8.11 7.05 -6.74
C GLY A 99 6.77 6.32 -6.86
N GLY A 100 5.85 6.81 -7.67
CA GLY A 100 4.56 6.17 -7.97
C GLY A 100 3.36 7.01 -7.54
N GLY A 101 2.18 6.62 -8.05
CA GLY A 101 0.95 7.32 -7.76
C GLY A 101 0.72 8.60 -8.55
N ILE A 102 -0.44 9.21 -8.32
CA ILE A 102 -0.90 10.45 -8.95
C ILE A 102 -1.58 11.36 -7.92
N LEU A 103 -1.49 12.66 -8.15
CA LEU A 103 -2.28 13.67 -7.44
C LEU A 103 -3.50 14.05 -8.28
N LEU A 104 -4.66 14.00 -7.65
CA LEU A 104 -5.94 14.40 -8.23
C LEU A 104 -6.45 15.63 -7.50
N ALA A 105 -6.45 16.77 -8.17
CA ALA A 105 -6.98 18.01 -7.61
C ALA A 105 -8.52 17.94 -7.48
N GLY A 106 -9.05 18.52 -6.43
CA GLY A 106 -10.48 18.55 -6.13
C GLY A 106 -10.87 19.71 -5.23
N ARG A 107 -11.91 19.50 -4.44
CA ARG A 107 -12.40 20.47 -3.44
C ARG A 107 -12.31 19.86 -2.05
N LEU A 108 -12.10 20.71 -1.05
CA LEU A 108 -12.12 20.29 0.34
C LEU A 108 -13.47 19.63 0.68
N GLY A 109 -13.42 18.43 1.28
CA GLY A 109 -14.62 17.67 1.60
C GLY A 109 -15.27 16.91 0.43
N GLN A 110 -14.67 16.95 -0.76
CA GLN A 110 -15.15 16.20 -1.91
C GLN A 110 -15.06 14.70 -1.67
N ASP A 111 -16.02 13.93 -2.19
CA ASP A 111 -16.05 12.48 -2.07
C ASP A 111 -14.80 11.82 -2.65
N VAL A 112 -14.23 10.93 -1.86
CA VAL A 112 -13.21 9.95 -2.27
C VAL A 112 -13.86 8.58 -2.29
N ARG A 113 -13.76 7.87 -3.42
CA ARG A 113 -14.42 6.58 -3.68
C ARG A 113 -13.40 5.47 -3.85
N ALA A 114 -13.78 4.26 -3.45
CA ALA A 114 -12.98 3.07 -3.74
C ALA A 114 -12.91 2.88 -5.27
N ALA A 115 -11.70 2.87 -5.81
CA ALA A 115 -11.48 2.73 -7.26
C ALA A 115 -11.87 1.34 -7.78
N SER A 116 -11.86 0.32 -6.93
CA SER A 116 -12.36 -1.03 -7.23
C SER A 116 -12.88 -1.69 -5.96
N ALA A 117 -13.68 -2.73 -6.10
CA ALA A 117 -14.14 -3.52 -4.96
C ALA A 117 -12.95 -4.17 -4.24
N GLY A 118 -13.05 -4.30 -2.92
CA GLY A 118 -11.98 -4.88 -2.11
C GLY A 118 -12.25 -4.81 -0.62
N ARG A 119 -11.21 -5.12 0.16
CA ARG A 119 -11.24 -5.06 1.62
C ARG A 119 -10.27 -3.99 2.12
N VAL A 120 -10.75 -3.15 3.03
CA VAL A 120 -9.92 -2.16 3.72
C VAL A 120 -8.95 -2.90 4.64
N VAL A 121 -7.65 -2.69 4.44
CA VAL A 121 -6.57 -3.37 5.18
C VAL A 121 -5.73 -2.42 6.01
N TYR A 122 -5.94 -1.14 5.87
CA TYR A 122 -5.36 -0.10 6.71
C TYR A 122 -6.20 1.18 6.67
N THR A 123 -6.39 1.80 7.85
CA THR A 123 -6.90 3.16 8.01
C THR A 123 -6.10 3.85 9.11
N GLY A 124 -5.49 4.99 8.84
CA GLY A 124 -4.72 5.70 9.85
C GLY A 124 -3.86 6.82 9.31
N SER A 125 -3.16 7.50 10.20
CA SER A 125 -2.21 8.57 9.89
C SER A 125 -0.76 8.23 10.26
N GLY A 126 -0.48 6.97 10.60
CA GLY A 126 0.82 6.51 11.07
C GLY A 126 1.91 6.42 9.99
N LEU A 127 1.55 6.53 8.71
CA LEU A 127 2.50 6.54 7.59
C LEU A 127 2.89 7.98 7.26
N ARG A 128 4.18 8.30 7.50
CA ARG A 128 4.70 9.66 7.29
C ARG A 128 4.53 10.08 5.82
N GLY A 129 4.05 11.29 5.60
CA GLY A 129 3.88 11.88 4.26
C GLY A 129 2.51 11.64 3.62
N TYR A 130 1.70 10.71 4.15
CA TYR A 130 0.39 10.38 3.59
C TYR A 130 -0.79 11.09 4.30
N GLY A 131 -0.59 11.59 5.53
CA GLY A 131 -1.70 12.07 6.33
C GLY A 131 -2.69 10.94 6.63
N ASN A 132 -4.00 11.24 6.63
CA ASN A 132 -5.02 10.19 6.76
C ASN A 132 -5.05 9.34 5.49
N LEU A 133 -4.73 8.07 5.64
CA LEU A 133 -4.53 7.10 4.58
C LEU A 133 -5.48 5.92 4.73
N ILE A 134 -6.09 5.52 3.62
CA ILE A 134 -6.80 4.25 3.47
C ILE A 134 -6.04 3.38 2.48
N ILE A 135 -5.82 2.09 2.82
CA ILE A 135 -5.33 1.09 1.87
C ILE A 135 -6.40 0.02 1.69
N ILE A 136 -6.73 -0.27 0.43
CA ILE A 136 -7.68 -1.31 0.05
C ILE A 136 -6.93 -2.42 -0.69
N LYS A 137 -7.16 -3.66 -0.24
CA LYS A 137 -6.69 -4.87 -0.92
C LYS A 137 -7.75 -5.32 -1.91
N HIS A 138 -7.33 -5.50 -3.15
CA HIS A 138 -8.14 -6.05 -4.24
C HIS A 138 -7.73 -7.50 -4.55
N ALA A 139 -8.33 -8.07 -5.60
CA ALA A 139 -7.85 -9.33 -6.18
C ALA A 139 -6.43 -9.19 -6.75
N ASP A 140 -5.79 -10.32 -7.05
CA ASP A 140 -4.54 -10.39 -7.83
C ASP A 140 -3.35 -9.58 -7.28
N SER A 141 -3.19 -9.52 -5.95
CA SER A 141 -2.08 -8.82 -5.30
C SER A 141 -2.06 -7.31 -5.51
N LEU A 142 -3.17 -6.73 -5.94
CA LEU A 142 -3.33 -5.30 -6.10
C LEU A 142 -3.74 -4.65 -4.78
N LEU A 143 -3.07 -3.55 -4.46
CA LEU A 143 -3.45 -2.64 -3.39
C LEU A 143 -3.68 -1.25 -3.99
N SER A 144 -4.67 -0.53 -3.49
CA SER A 144 -4.82 0.90 -3.77
C SER A 144 -4.75 1.72 -2.50
N ALA A 145 -4.13 2.90 -2.58
CA ALA A 145 -3.98 3.84 -1.48
C ALA A 145 -4.64 5.17 -1.80
N TYR A 146 -5.29 5.73 -0.79
CA TYR A 146 -6.02 7.00 -0.83
C TYR A 146 -5.53 7.85 0.33
N ALA A 147 -4.75 8.89 0.05
CA ALA A 147 -4.11 9.71 1.08
C ALA A 147 -4.52 11.19 0.99
N HIS A 148 -4.15 11.93 2.05
CA HIS A 148 -4.55 13.32 2.28
C HIS A 148 -6.06 13.48 2.50
N ASN A 149 -6.69 12.47 3.11
CA ASN A 149 -8.09 12.57 3.47
C ASN A 149 -8.28 13.50 4.69
N ARG A 150 -9.37 14.23 4.71
CA ARG A 150 -9.83 14.98 5.86
C ARG A 150 -10.52 14.06 6.87
N GLU A 151 -11.37 13.19 6.35
CA GLU A 151 -12.19 12.28 7.12
C GLU A 151 -12.23 10.92 6.43
N MET A 152 -12.11 9.85 7.19
CA MET A 152 -12.23 8.47 6.71
C MET A 152 -13.57 7.91 7.17
N LEU A 153 -14.35 7.34 6.23
CA LEU A 153 -15.72 6.84 6.48
C LEU A 153 -15.78 5.31 6.60
N VAL A 154 -14.63 4.66 6.48
CA VAL A 154 -14.50 3.20 6.54
C VAL A 154 -13.47 2.81 7.60
N HIS A 155 -13.50 1.55 8.02
CA HIS A 155 -12.59 0.98 9.01
C HIS A 155 -11.90 -0.28 8.47
N GLU A 156 -10.80 -0.68 9.10
CA GLU A 156 -10.09 -1.92 8.77
C GLU A 156 -11.00 -3.14 8.86
N GLY A 157 -10.83 -4.06 7.90
CA GLY A 157 -11.64 -5.27 7.77
C GLY A 157 -12.94 -5.08 7.01
N GLN A 158 -13.35 -3.86 6.70
CA GLN A 158 -14.58 -3.58 5.95
C GLN A 158 -14.41 -3.92 4.47
N ASP A 159 -15.40 -4.61 3.89
CA ASP A 159 -15.50 -4.81 2.45
C ASP A 159 -16.17 -3.60 1.81
N VAL A 160 -15.66 -3.15 0.67
CA VAL A 160 -16.15 -1.98 -0.08
C VAL A 160 -16.39 -2.34 -1.54
N ALA A 161 -17.41 -1.73 -2.13
CA ALA A 161 -17.71 -1.85 -3.56
C ALA A 161 -16.94 -0.79 -4.38
N ALA A 162 -16.72 -1.05 -5.66
CA ALA A 162 -16.23 -0.03 -6.59
C ALA A 162 -17.19 1.17 -6.62
N GLY A 163 -16.66 2.39 -6.53
CA GLY A 163 -17.45 3.63 -6.48
C GLY A 163 -18.04 3.98 -5.12
N GLN A 164 -17.94 3.12 -4.10
CA GLN A 164 -18.38 3.42 -2.75
C GLN A 164 -17.57 4.58 -2.16
N VAL A 165 -18.24 5.56 -1.54
CA VAL A 165 -17.57 6.64 -0.82
C VAL A 165 -16.88 6.06 0.41
N ILE A 166 -15.58 6.34 0.55
CA ILE A 166 -14.72 5.81 1.61
C ILE A 166 -14.10 6.90 2.48
N ALA A 167 -14.02 8.13 1.94
CA ALA A 167 -13.45 9.27 2.64
C ALA A 167 -13.93 10.59 2.03
N HIS A 168 -13.58 11.69 2.71
CA HIS A 168 -13.66 13.04 2.16
C HIS A 168 -12.27 13.62 1.95
N MET A 169 -12.06 14.30 0.81
CA MET A 169 -10.78 14.90 0.43
C MET A 169 -10.35 15.97 1.42
N GLY A 170 -9.10 15.93 1.82
CA GLY A 170 -8.44 16.93 2.64
C GLY A 170 -7.46 17.79 1.87
N GLU A 171 -6.51 18.35 2.59
CA GLU A 171 -5.43 19.16 2.06
C GLU A 171 -4.15 18.34 1.99
N GLY A 172 -3.55 18.21 0.81
CA GLY A 172 -2.32 17.46 0.58
C GLY A 172 -1.06 18.33 0.51
N GLY A 173 -1.15 19.57 1.03
CA GLY A 173 -0.07 20.53 1.02
C GLY A 173 -0.57 21.95 1.29
N PRO A 174 0.31 22.96 1.31
CA PRO A 174 -0.03 24.26 1.88
C PRO A 174 -1.12 25.06 1.15
N GLN A 175 -1.67 24.60 0.03
CA GLN A 175 -2.56 25.46 -0.74
C GLN A 175 -3.66 24.81 -1.60
N SER A 176 -3.86 23.49 -1.59
CA SER A 176 -4.91 22.92 -2.46
C SER A 176 -5.44 21.59 -1.96
N PRO A 177 -6.77 21.41 -1.95
CA PRO A 177 -7.38 20.12 -1.76
C PRO A 177 -6.92 19.14 -2.85
N VAL A 178 -6.40 17.99 -2.44
CA VAL A 178 -5.84 17.00 -3.35
C VAL A 178 -5.96 15.61 -2.75
N LEU A 179 -6.30 14.65 -3.59
CA LEU A 179 -6.19 13.22 -3.28
C LEU A 179 -4.86 12.70 -3.86
N TYR A 180 -4.03 12.08 -3.02
CA TYR A 180 -2.98 11.20 -3.50
C TYR A 180 -3.57 9.81 -3.72
N PHE A 181 -3.39 9.27 -4.92
CA PHE A 181 -3.86 7.95 -5.31
C PHE A 181 -2.73 7.11 -5.89
N GLU A 182 -2.54 5.91 -5.37
CA GLU A 182 -1.48 5.00 -5.80
C GLU A 182 -2.03 3.58 -5.93
N ILE A 183 -1.54 2.84 -6.91
CA ILE A 183 -1.78 1.40 -7.06
C ILE A 183 -0.45 0.67 -6.92
N ARG A 184 -0.44 -0.43 -6.17
CA ARG A 184 0.70 -1.35 -6.07
C ARG A 184 0.32 -2.74 -6.55
N LEU A 185 1.20 -3.33 -7.33
CA LEU A 185 1.15 -4.73 -7.72
C LEU A 185 2.34 -5.46 -7.10
N ASN A 186 2.10 -6.51 -6.31
CA ASN A 186 3.15 -7.25 -5.59
C ASN A 186 4.07 -6.32 -4.78
N GLY A 187 3.49 -5.36 -4.05
CA GLY A 187 4.20 -4.39 -3.23
C GLY A 187 4.88 -3.24 -3.98
N LYS A 188 4.97 -3.27 -5.30
CA LYS A 188 5.64 -2.24 -6.11
C LYS A 188 4.64 -1.27 -6.73
N PRO A 189 4.93 0.05 -6.69
CA PRO A 189 4.11 1.06 -7.34
C PRO A 189 3.99 0.81 -8.85
N VAL A 190 2.79 0.98 -9.38
CA VAL A 190 2.49 0.92 -10.81
C VAL A 190 1.72 2.16 -11.25
N ASP A 191 1.78 2.52 -12.53
CA ASP A 191 0.98 3.62 -13.06
C ASP A 191 -0.51 3.34 -12.89
N PRO A 192 -1.27 4.19 -12.15
CA PRO A 192 -2.70 3.98 -11.93
C PRO A 192 -3.57 4.20 -13.19
N LEU A 193 -3.11 5.03 -14.13
CA LEU A 193 -3.91 5.47 -15.27
C LEU A 193 -4.43 4.32 -16.14
N PRO A 194 -3.63 3.29 -16.50
CA PRO A 194 -4.12 2.15 -17.26
C PRO A 194 -5.25 1.37 -16.59
N TYR A 195 -5.35 1.43 -15.25
CA TYR A 195 -6.41 0.76 -14.50
C TYR A 195 -7.71 1.57 -14.54
N ILE A 196 -7.65 2.87 -14.21
CA ILE A 196 -8.83 3.73 -14.02
C ILE A 196 -9.35 4.37 -15.30
N SER A 197 -8.58 4.38 -16.40
CA SER A 197 -8.98 4.99 -17.69
C SER A 197 -9.77 4.06 -18.62
N ARG A 198 -9.96 2.78 -18.26
CA ARG A 198 -10.63 1.77 -19.10
C ARG A 198 -12.15 1.88 -19.17
N ILE A 199 -12.75 2.90 -18.55
CA ILE A 199 -14.19 3.13 -18.61
C ILE A 199 -14.48 4.02 -19.82
N LYS A 200 -15.13 3.41 -20.84
CA LYS A 200 -15.87 4.16 -21.87
C LYS A 200 -17.22 4.53 -21.34
#